data_e8b23da17470740ec8c94ef23b7ffc99
#
_entry.id   e8b23da17470740ec8c94ef23b7ffc99
#
_cell.length_a   1.000
_cell.length_b   1.000
_cell.length_c   1.000
_cell.angle_alpha   90.00
_cell.angle_beta   90.00
_cell.angle_gamma   90.00
#
_symmetry.space_group_name_H-M   'P 1'
#
loop_
_entity.id
_entity.type
_entity.pdbx_description
1 polymer ?
#
loop_
_entity_poly.entity_id
_entity_poly.type
_entity_poly.pdbx_seq_one_letter_code
_entity_poly.pdbx_strand_id
1 'polypeptide(L)'
;MLHSLILKLKWLVSCRKLLGRQASYYPEAAHKSRLRIVHDQLRFFFKYGYLEEYYYPYGFDRAEMTRAQMGEYIVPYRAFLYRVDQLNFQNPGFDAYEGRMTGRVLNQDKFYFFLFLRQLGYPTPRVLLYVRGGKDLYADPSVSSLEGLFSTDLDAFAKPVGGMMGAGGFRLQVRHGEIRVDGNVTTAESVAARLVSADYLVQDYVVQHERLSALCPSCVNTLRLHTVMDQDGKVHAFGPLLRIGRVGNAVDNWAKGGVIVGIDKSGRLFDRGVMKPGYGTVTVEHPDTHVVFAGYELPFYHEAEAMVVSLHRLMYRNHSIGWDVAITPHGPVIIEGNDRWEISMIQAVHGPMGHLKHYFQ
;
A
#
# COMPACT_ATOMS: atom_id res chain seq x y z
N MET A 1 30.33 -13.02 -3.82
CA MET A 1 30.88 -12.20 -4.92
C MET A 1 29.82 -11.84 -6.00
N LEU A 2 29.15 -12.82 -6.60
CA LEU A 2 28.16 -12.57 -7.67
C LEU A 2 26.98 -11.68 -7.23
N HIS A 3 26.44 -11.90 -6.03
CA HIS A 3 25.34 -11.10 -5.48
C HIS A 3 25.72 -9.63 -5.26
N SER A 4 26.93 -9.36 -4.77
CA SER A 4 27.48 -8.00 -4.62
C SER A 4 27.68 -7.31 -5.98
N LEU A 5 28.09 -8.03 -7.01
CA LEU A 5 28.26 -7.49 -8.35
C LEU A 5 26.90 -7.13 -8.98
N ILE A 6 25.89 -8.00 -8.81
CA ILE A 6 24.52 -7.75 -9.28
C ILE A 6 23.93 -6.51 -8.62
N LEU A 7 24.14 -6.33 -7.31
CA LEU A 7 23.68 -5.13 -6.59
C LEU A 7 24.36 -3.87 -7.09
N LYS A 8 25.68 -3.91 -7.34
CA LYS A 8 26.43 -2.76 -7.92
C LYS A 8 25.96 -2.44 -9.34
N LEU A 9 25.69 -3.44 -10.17
CA LEU A 9 25.16 -3.23 -11.54
C LEU A 9 23.74 -2.65 -11.50
N LYS A 10 22.85 -3.17 -10.65
CA LYS A 10 21.51 -2.59 -10.44
C LYS A 10 21.60 -1.14 -9.98
N TRP A 11 22.51 -0.84 -9.07
CA TRP A 11 22.77 0.51 -8.61
C TRP A 11 23.24 1.44 -9.72
N LEU A 12 24.22 1.03 -10.55
CA LEU A 12 24.67 1.79 -11.71
C LEU A 12 23.57 2.08 -12.74
N VAL A 13 22.71 1.08 -13.01
CA VAL A 13 21.54 1.27 -13.89
C VAL A 13 20.55 2.25 -13.29
N SER A 14 20.30 2.18 -11.99
CA SER A 14 19.44 3.13 -11.26
C SER A 14 20.02 4.55 -11.29
N CYS A 15 21.34 4.69 -11.08
CA CYS A 15 22.02 5.99 -11.18
C CYS A 15 21.85 6.59 -12.58
N ARG A 16 22.04 5.81 -13.63
CA ARG A 16 21.87 6.27 -15.02
C ARG A 16 20.44 6.77 -15.28
N LYS A 17 19.43 6.07 -14.76
CA LYS A 17 18.02 6.49 -14.86
C LYS A 17 17.77 7.80 -14.12
N LEU A 18 18.25 7.92 -12.88
CA LEU A 18 17.99 9.08 -12.02
C LEU A 18 18.76 10.32 -12.43
N LEU A 19 19.95 10.17 -13.03
CA LEU A 19 20.73 11.25 -13.61
C LEU A 19 20.31 11.58 -15.05
N GLY A 20 19.48 10.73 -15.67
CA GLY A 20 18.87 10.95 -16.98
C GLY A 20 17.76 12.01 -16.91
N ARG A 21 17.37 12.51 -18.09
CA ARG A 21 16.18 13.37 -18.18
C ARG A 21 14.93 12.51 -18.04
N GLN A 22 14.09 12.83 -17.06
CA GLN A 22 12.79 12.24 -16.87
C GLN A 22 11.69 13.28 -17.16
N ALA A 23 10.50 12.82 -17.43
CA ALA A 23 9.34 13.70 -17.56
C ALA A 23 9.03 14.35 -16.20
N SER A 24 8.80 15.67 -16.21
CA SER A 24 8.40 16.38 -15.01
C SER A 24 6.96 16.06 -14.62
N TYR A 25 6.70 16.08 -13.33
CA TYR A 25 5.35 16.03 -12.77
C TYR A 25 4.68 17.41 -12.69
N TYR A 26 5.41 18.45 -13.11
CA TYR A 26 4.98 19.84 -13.11
C TYR A 26 5.33 20.48 -14.47
N PRO A 27 4.71 20.01 -15.58
CA PRO A 27 5.09 20.42 -16.94
C PRO A 27 4.89 21.91 -17.19
N GLU A 28 4.01 22.55 -16.42
CA GLU A 28 3.70 23.99 -16.48
C GLU A 28 4.77 24.88 -15.82
N ALA A 29 5.65 24.31 -14.99
CA ALA A 29 6.68 25.04 -14.26
C ALA A 29 7.97 25.19 -15.07
N ALA A 30 8.73 26.25 -14.81
CA ALA A 30 10.11 26.35 -15.29
C ALA A 30 10.98 25.31 -14.58
N HIS A 31 11.91 24.68 -15.30
CA HIS A 31 12.73 23.59 -14.80
C HIS A 31 14.19 23.97 -14.63
N LYS A 32 14.87 23.32 -13.68
CA LYS A 32 16.32 23.41 -13.48
C LYS A 32 17.06 22.84 -14.69
N SER A 33 18.25 23.40 -14.96
CA SER A 33 19.15 22.81 -15.93
C SER A 33 19.59 21.41 -15.50
N ARG A 34 19.97 20.57 -16.46
CA ARG A 34 20.45 19.21 -16.20
C ARG A 34 21.64 19.18 -15.23
N LEU A 35 22.57 20.11 -15.36
CA LEU A 35 23.74 20.23 -14.47
C LEU A 35 23.31 20.49 -13.02
N ARG A 36 22.27 21.31 -12.82
CA ARG A 36 21.73 21.62 -11.49
C ARG A 36 21.03 20.40 -10.89
N ILE A 37 20.27 19.64 -11.69
CA ILE A 37 19.63 18.39 -11.27
C ILE A 37 20.69 17.36 -10.84
N VAL A 38 21.72 17.14 -11.68
CA VAL A 38 22.84 16.23 -11.36
C VAL A 38 23.54 16.67 -10.08
N HIS A 39 23.79 17.96 -9.91
CA HIS A 39 24.41 18.50 -8.68
C HIS A 39 23.53 18.24 -7.45
N ASP A 40 22.22 18.46 -7.52
CA ASP A 40 21.30 18.18 -6.41
C ASP A 40 21.30 16.68 -6.08
N GLN A 41 21.25 15.80 -7.07
CA GLN A 41 21.29 14.34 -6.89
C GLN A 41 22.62 13.87 -6.27
N LEU A 42 23.74 14.41 -6.70
CA LEU A 42 25.05 14.10 -6.10
C LEU A 42 25.11 14.55 -4.63
N ARG A 43 24.50 15.67 -4.28
CA ARG A 43 24.40 16.10 -2.87
C ARG A 43 23.61 15.13 -2.02
N PHE A 44 22.47 14.60 -2.52
CA PHE A 44 21.72 13.54 -1.83
C PHE A 44 22.61 12.32 -1.63
N PHE A 45 23.33 11.91 -2.68
CA PHE A 45 24.24 10.78 -2.60
C PHE A 45 25.35 10.97 -1.56
N PHE A 46 26.06 12.09 -1.59
CA PHE A 46 27.16 12.34 -0.64
C PHE A 46 26.68 12.52 0.81
N LYS A 47 25.45 13.05 0.99
CA LYS A 47 24.91 13.24 2.34
C LYS A 47 24.27 11.97 2.92
N TYR A 48 23.62 11.16 2.11
CA TYR A 48 22.77 10.07 2.57
C TYR A 48 23.12 8.68 2.02
N GLY A 49 24.06 8.60 1.08
CA GLY A 49 24.43 7.36 0.39
C GLY A 49 23.47 6.94 -0.73
N TYR A 50 22.44 7.73 -1.02
CA TYR A 50 21.42 7.43 -2.02
C TYR A 50 21.10 8.64 -2.89
N LEU A 51 20.76 8.38 -4.17
CA LEU A 51 20.09 9.35 -5.03
C LEU A 51 18.59 9.41 -4.64
N GLU A 52 17.96 10.58 -4.80
CA GLU A 52 16.53 10.73 -4.52
C GLU A 52 15.70 10.21 -5.69
N GLU A 53 15.02 9.07 -5.49
CA GLU A 53 14.23 8.39 -6.52
C GLU A 53 12.95 9.16 -6.88
N TYR A 54 12.43 9.94 -5.94
CA TYR A 54 11.21 10.73 -6.11
C TYR A 54 11.49 12.22 -6.38
N TYR A 55 12.68 12.53 -6.92
CA TYR A 55 13.12 13.90 -7.23
C TYR A 55 12.08 14.64 -8.09
N TYR A 56 11.59 14.01 -9.14
CA TYR A 56 10.59 14.59 -10.04
C TYR A 56 9.16 14.57 -9.45
N PRO A 57 8.66 13.50 -8.84
CA PRO A 57 7.37 13.49 -8.14
C PRO A 57 7.25 14.57 -7.05
N TYR A 58 8.35 14.89 -6.35
CA TYR A 58 8.38 15.95 -5.35
C TYR A 58 8.54 17.36 -5.96
N GLY A 59 8.68 17.47 -7.27
CA GLY A 59 8.89 18.74 -7.96
C GLY A 59 10.24 19.39 -7.66
N PHE A 60 11.27 18.61 -7.29
CA PHE A 60 12.61 19.13 -7.03
C PHE A 60 13.30 19.63 -8.29
N ASP A 61 12.81 19.24 -9.48
CA ASP A 61 13.25 19.72 -10.77
C ASP A 61 12.76 21.14 -11.13
N ARG A 62 11.77 21.70 -10.41
CA ARG A 62 11.27 23.06 -10.63
C ARG A 62 12.35 24.10 -10.32
N ALA A 63 12.44 25.13 -11.17
CA ALA A 63 13.48 26.13 -11.07
C ALA A 63 13.43 26.94 -9.75
N GLU A 64 12.22 27.22 -9.26
CA GLU A 64 11.98 27.94 -8.00
C GLU A 64 12.20 27.09 -6.75
N MET A 65 12.29 25.76 -6.88
CA MET A 65 12.47 24.85 -5.74
C MET A 65 13.85 25.09 -5.08
N THR A 66 13.83 25.71 -3.92
CA THR A 66 15.01 26.01 -3.13
C THR A 66 15.49 24.83 -2.31
N ARG A 67 16.72 24.90 -1.81
CA ARG A 67 17.27 23.88 -0.89
C ARG A 67 16.54 23.82 0.44
N ALA A 68 16.07 24.97 0.94
CA ALA A 68 15.29 25.02 2.17
C ALA A 68 13.99 24.26 2.01
N GLN A 69 13.25 24.52 0.93
CA GLN A 69 12.02 23.80 0.60
C GLN A 69 12.24 22.29 0.39
N MET A 70 13.31 21.89 -0.30
CA MET A 70 13.68 20.46 -0.41
C MET A 70 13.95 19.84 0.97
N GLY A 71 14.46 20.62 1.93
CA GLY A 71 14.71 20.21 3.32
C GLY A 71 13.45 19.99 4.15
N GLU A 72 12.30 20.50 3.70
CA GLU A 72 10.99 20.28 4.32
C GLU A 72 10.43 18.89 4.02
N TYR A 73 10.98 18.19 3.02
CA TYR A 73 10.65 16.80 2.73
C TYR A 73 11.43 15.84 3.63
N ILE A 74 10.85 14.67 3.84
CA ILE A 74 11.53 13.54 4.49
C ILE A 74 12.26 12.77 3.37
N VAL A 75 13.53 13.02 3.25
CA VAL A 75 14.40 12.44 2.22
C VAL A 75 15.71 11.96 2.80
N PRO A 76 16.32 10.91 2.27
CA PRO A 76 15.76 10.00 1.26
C PRO A 76 14.73 9.05 1.87
N TYR A 77 13.71 8.68 1.10
CA TYR A 77 12.65 7.82 1.59
C TYR A 77 13.15 6.45 2.11
N ARG A 78 14.24 5.93 1.56
CA ARG A 78 14.83 4.65 2.00
C ARG A 78 15.35 4.70 3.44
N ALA A 79 15.99 5.82 3.82
CA ALA A 79 16.43 6.00 5.20
C ALA A 79 15.25 6.11 6.16
N PHE A 80 14.20 6.79 5.73
CA PHE A 80 12.96 6.89 6.51
C PHE A 80 12.24 5.53 6.65
N LEU A 81 12.14 4.77 5.56
CA LEU A 81 11.56 3.42 5.58
C LEU A 81 12.33 2.50 6.57
N TYR A 82 13.66 2.59 6.58
CA TYR A 82 14.49 1.88 7.54
C TYR A 82 14.22 2.35 8.99
N ARG A 83 14.03 3.65 9.20
CA ARG A 83 13.71 4.20 10.52
C ARG A 83 12.33 3.74 11.01
N VAL A 84 11.31 3.73 10.15
CA VAL A 84 9.98 3.17 10.46
C VAL A 84 10.09 1.70 10.86
N ASP A 85 10.87 0.93 10.09
CA ASP A 85 11.12 -0.48 10.40
C ASP A 85 11.78 -0.68 11.76
N GLN A 86 12.79 0.13 12.09
CA GLN A 86 13.46 0.10 13.39
C GLN A 86 12.50 0.44 14.55
N LEU A 87 11.71 1.51 14.42
CA LEU A 87 10.79 1.92 15.48
C LEU A 87 9.69 0.88 15.73
N ASN A 88 9.17 0.26 14.67
CA ASN A 88 8.21 -0.82 14.81
C ASN A 88 8.83 -2.13 15.36
N PHE A 89 10.13 -2.33 15.15
CA PHE A 89 10.83 -3.51 15.68
C PHE A 89 11.26 -3.33 17.13
N GLN A 90 11.80 -2.17 17.49
CA GLN A 90 12.43 -1.93 18.80
C GLN A 90 11.51 -1.28 19.82
N ASN A 91 10.46 -0.61 19.38
CA ASN A 91 9.55 0.23 20.16
C ASN A 91 10.17 0.76 21.49
N PRO A 92 10.86 1.91 21.46
CA PRO A 92 11.70 2.37 22.57
C PRO A 92 10.93 2.72 23.86
N GLY A 93 9.58 2.73 23.81
CA GLY A 93 8.73 2.97 24.97
C GLY A 93 8.56 1.79 25.93
N PHE A 94 9.12 0.60 25.61
CA PHE A 94 9.04 -0.59 26.44
C PHE A 94 10.39 -0.93 27.06
N ASP A 95 10.37 -1.63 28.19
CA ASP A 95 11.60 -2.12 28.82
C ASP A 95 12.33 -3.15 27.93
N ALA A 96 13.56 -3.53 28.36
CA ALA A 96 14.41 -4.40 27.56
C ALA A 96 13.79 -5.79 27.28
N TYR A 97 12.87 -6.26 28.11
CA TYR A 97 12.13 -7.50 27.89
C TYR A 97 10.93 -7.26 26.97
N GLU A 98 10.09 -6.28 27.28
CA GLU A 98 8.90 -5.94 26.51
C GLU A 98 9.25 -5.38 25.13
N GLY A 99 10.33 -4.64 24.98
CA GLY A 99 10.81 -4.11 23.69
C GLY A 99 11.15 -5.16 22.65
N ARG A 100 11.32 -6.44 23.06
CA ARG A 100 11.48 -7.59 22.15
C ARG A 100 10.16 -8.15 21.66
N MET A 101 9.04 -7.84 22.32
CA MET A 101 7.70 -8.29 21.96
C MET A 101 7.06 -7.28 21.04
N THR A 102 7.30 -7.38 19.74
CA THR A 102 6.75 -6.44 18.75
C THR A 102 5.36 -6.87 18.29
N GLY A 103 4.52 -5.91 17.90
CA GLY A 103 3.22 -6.16 17.25
C GLY A 103 3.34 -6.61 15.79
N ARG A 104 4.53 -6.72 15.24
CA ARG A 104 4.80 -7.01 13.81
C ARG A 104 4.18 -8.30 13.32
N VAL A 105 4.07 -9.34 14.16
CA VAL A 105 3.46 -10.61 13.78
C VAL A 105 2.02 -10.39 13.29
N LEU A 106 1.27 -9.49 13.91
CA LEU A 106 -0.11 -9.17 13.50
C LEU A 106 -0.16 -8.50 12.13
N ASN A 107 0.84 -7.67 11.78
CA ASN A 107 0.89 -7.00 10.49
C ASN A 107 1.45 -7.90 9.37
N GLN A 108 2.36 -8.81 9.71
CA GLN A 108 3.08 -9.65 8.74
C GLN A 108 2.36 -10.95 8.42
N ASP A 109 1.62 -11.53 9.37
CA ASP A 109 0.83 -12.73 9.16
C ASP A 109 -0.65 -12.37 8.95
N LYS A 110 -1.11 -12.50 7.71
CA LYS A 110 -2.47 -12.14 7.31
C LYS A 110 -3.55 -12.97 8.01
N PHE A 111 -3.23 -14.20 8.44
CA PHE A 111 -4.17 -15.05 9.15
C PHE A 111 -4.32 -14.64 10.61
N TYR A 112 -3.20 -14.39 11.31
CA TYR A 112 -3.26 -13.86 12.67
C TYR A 112 -3.90 -12.47 12.72
N PHE A 113 -3.64 -11.62 11.73
CA PHE A 113 -4.31 -10.33 11.60
C PHE A 113 -5.83 -10.48 11.47
N PHE A 114 -6.29 -11.39 10.61
CA PHE A 114 -7.73 -11.70 10.48
C PHE A 114 -8.33 -12.17 11.81
N LEU A 115 -7.71 -13.13 12.50
CA LEU A 115 -8.21 -13.64 13.78
C LEU A 115 -8.31 -12.53 14.82
N PHE A 116 -7.30 -11.67 14.89
CA PHE A 116 -7.27 -10.52 15.80
C PHE A 116 -8.41 -9.53 15.50
N LEU A 117 -8.59 -9.12 14.25
CA LEU A 117 -9.67 -8.21 13.86
C LEU A 117 -11.05 -8.81 14.14
N ARG A 118 -11.25 -10.07 13.76
CA ARG A 118 -12.52 -10.78 13.98
C ARG A 118 -12.88 -10.84 15.45
N GLN A 119 -11.91 -11.17 16.31
CA GLN A 119 -12.12 -11.26 17.76
C GLN A 119 -12.49 -9.91 18.38
N LEU A 120 -11.95 -8.82 17.84
CA LEU A 120 -12.23 -7.46 18.30
C LEU A 120 -13.47 -6.83 17.64
N GLY A 121 -14.13 -7.53 16.72
CA GLY A 121 -15.31 -7.03 16.01
C GLY A 121 -15.01 -5.98 14.92
N TYR A 122 -13.77 -5.87 14.45
CA TYR A 122 -13.44 -4.99 13.34
C TYR A 122 -13.78 -5.62 11.99
N PRO A 123 -14.42 -4.87 11.05
CA PRO A 123 -14.74 -5.37 9.73
C PRO A 123 -13.49 -5.74 8.94
N THR A 124 -13.41 -6.99 8.50
CA THR A 124 -12.35 -7.55 7.65
C THR A 124 -12.93 -8.65 6.77
N PRO A 125 -12.39 -8.93 5.56
CA PRO A 125 -12.87 -10.01 4.73
C PRO A 125 -12.79 -11.34 5.48
N ARG A 126 -13.88 -12.11 5.49
CA ARG A 126 -13.91 -13.42 6.15
C ARG A 126 -12.94 -14.36 5.46
N VAL A 127 -12.14 -15.07 6.23
CA VAL A 127 -11.29 -16.15 5.73
C VAL A 127 -12.12 -17.41 5.55
N LEU A 128 -12.15 -17.93 4.33
CA LEU A 128 -12.82 -19.17 3.96
C LEU A 128 -11.89 -20.37 4.17
N LEU A 129 -10.63 -20.22 3.77
CA LEU A 129 -9.66 -21.31 3.83
C LEU A 129 -8.25 -20.75 4.06
N TYR A 130 -7.46 -21.45 4.87
CA TYR A 130 -6.02 -21.26 4.97
C TYR A 130 -5.30 -22.58 4.70
N VAL A 131 -4.59 -22.64 3.58
CA VAL A 131 -3.75 -23.79 3.21
C VAL A 131 -2.31 -23.48 3.59
N ARG A 132 -1.68 -24.39 4.34
CA ARG A 132 -0.28 -24.28 4.72
C ARG A 132 0.43 -25.64 4.60
N GLY A 133 1.58 -25.66 3.91
CA GLY A 133 2.35 -26.89 3.71
C GLY A 133 1.51 -28.01 3.06
N GLY A 134 0.59 -27.64 2.16
CA GLY A 134 -0.31 -28.57 1.48
C GLY A 134 -1.46 -29.14 2.33
N LYS A 135 -1.71 -28.57 3.51
CA LYS A 135 -2.79 -28.99 4.43
C LYS A 135 -3.72 -27.81 4.76
N ASP A 136 -4.98 -28.12 4.98
CA ASP A 136 -5.96 -27.17 5.49
C ASP A 136 -5.67 -26.89 6.97
N LEU A 137 -5.08 -25.74 7.25
CA LEU A 137 -4.81 -25.28 8.62
C LEU A 137 -6.07 -24.69 9.26
N TYR A 138 -6.92 -24.07 8.45
CA TYR A 138 -8.20 -23.50 8.84
C TYR A 138 -9.17 -23.60 7.66
N ALA A 139 -10.40 -23.99 7.93
CA ALA A 139 -11.53 -23.90 7.00
C ALA A 139 -12.74 -23.32 7.73
N ASP A 140 -13.41 -22.34 7.09
CA ASP A 140 -14.70 -21.87 7.56
C ASP A 140 -15.76 -22.96 7.39
N PRO A 141 -16.74 -23.11 8.30
CA PRO A 141 -17.78 -24.12 8.18
C PRO A 141 -18.56 -24.11 6.85
N SER A 142 -18.62 -22.96 6.18
CA SER A 142 -19.31 -22.83 4.88
C SER A 142 -18.61 -23.57 3.73
N VAL A 143 -17.29 -23.80 3.82
CA VAL A 143 -16.51 -24.53 2.80
C VAL A 143 -15.94 -25.84 3.32
N SER A 144 -15.71 -25.97 4.63
CA SER A 144 -15.30 -27.16 5.37
C SER A 144 -13.90 -27.74 5.02
N SER A 145 -13.42 -27.61 3.78
CA SER A 145 -12.11 -28.12 3.31
C SER A 145 -11.70 -27.44 1.99
N LEU A 146 -10.52 -27.81 1.49
CA LEU A 146 -10.06 -27.42 0.15
C LEU A 146 -10.97 -27.98 -0.95
N GLU A 147 -11.44 -29.22 -0.84
CA GLU A 147 -12.39 -29.82 -1.77
C GLU A 147 -13.75 -29.15 -1.70
N GLY A 148 -14.22 -28.84 -0.49
CA GLY A 148 -15.46 -28.12 -0.26
C GLY A 148 -15.48 -26.71 -0.85
N LEU A 149 -14.33 -26.08 -0.98
CA LEU A 149 -14.18 -24.76 -1.64
C LEU A 149 -14.70 -24.80 -3.09
N PHE A 150 -14.51 -25.91 -3.80
CA PHE A 150 -14.94 -26.06 -5.20
C PHE A 150 -16.38 -26.56 -5.36
N SER A 151 -17.00 -27.00 -4.29
CA SER A 151 -18.38 -27.49 -4.25
C SER A 151 -19.38 -26.43 -3.79
N THR A 152 -18.90 -25.26 -3.38
CA THR A 152 -19.70 -24.17 -2.84
C THR A 152 -19.68 -22.98 -3.79
N ASP A 153 -20.84 -22.43 -4.14
CA ASP A 153 -20.91 -21.17 -4.89
C ASP A 153 -20.28 -20.05 -4.08
N LEU A 154 -19.22 -19.44 -4.60
CA LEU A 154 -18.47 -18.38 -3.92
C LEU A 154 -17.82 -17.38 -4.88
N ASP A 155 -17.48 -16.23 -4.33
CA ASP A 155 -16.62 -15.23 -4.95
C ASP A 155 -15.56 -14.87 -3.91
N ALA A 156 -14.32 -15.21 -4.17
CA ALA A 156 -13.23 -15.15 -3.21
C ALA A 156 -11.97 -14.52 -3.80
N PHE A 157 -11.10 -14.06 -2.93
CA PHE A 157 -9.75 -13.63 -3.28
C PHE A 157 -8.73 -14.50 -2.56
N ALA A 158 -7.90 -15.18 -3.32
CA ALA A 158 -6.81 -16.00 -2.81
C ALA A 158 -5.51 -15.20 -2.85
N LYS A 159 -4.74 -15.19 -1.75
CA LYS A 159 -3.47 -14.48 -1.65
C LYS A 159 -2.44 -15.28 -0.86
N PRO A 160 -1.14 -15.25 -1.23
CA PRO A 160 -0.09 -15.85 -0.41
C PRO A 160 0.01 -15.15 0.94
N VAL A 161 0.16 -15.89 2.03
CA VAL A 161 0.28 -15.34 3.38
C VAL A 161 1.52 -14.45 3.52
N GLY A 162 2.67 -14.89 2.99
CA GLY A 162 3.93 -14.15 2.97
C GLY A 162 4.10 -13.23 1.76
N GLY A 163 3.10 -13.10 0.88
CA GLY A 163 3.18 -12.28 -0.33
C GLY A 163 3.13 -10.78 -0.05
N MET A 164 3.96 -10.01 -0.77
CA MET A 164 3.97 -8.55 -0.75
C MET A 164 3.52 -7.98 -2.10
N MET A 165 3.01 -6.74 -2.10
CA MET A 165 2.62 -5.98 -3.31
C MET A 165 1.60 -6.71 -4.22
N GLY A 166 0.73 -7.55 -3.65
CA GLY A 166 -0.29 -8.30 -4.40
C GLY A 166 0.28 -9.39 -5.33
N ALA A 167 1.56 -9.79 -5.14
CA ALA A 167 2.13 -10.87 -5.93
C ALA A 167 1.48 -12.21 -5.59
N GLY A 168 1.06 -12.96 -6.64
CA GLY A 168 0.44 -14.28 -6.50
C GLY A 168 -1.05 -14.27 -6.09
N GLY A 169 -1.64 -13.09 -5.81
CA GLY A 169 -3.09 -12.98 -5.54
C GLY A 169 -3.92 -13.20 -6.80
N PHE A 170 -5.12 -13.76 -6.65
CA PHE A 170 -6.08 -13.98 -7.74
C PHE A 170 -7.51 -14.05 -7.19
N ARG A 171 -8.48 -13.66 -8.04
CA ARG A 171 -9.91 -13.84 -7.75
C ARG A 171 -10.32 -15.24 -8.15
N LEU A 172 -11.00 -15.94 -7.26
CA LEU A 172 -11.58 -17.28 -7.47
C LEU A 172 -13.10 -17.17 -7.41
N GLN A 173 -13.75 -17.60 -8.48
CA GLN A 173 -15.21 -17.67 -8.54
C GLN A 173 -15.64 -19.11 -8.82
N VAL A 174 -16.58 -19.60 -8.04
CA VAL A 174 -17.26 -20.87 -8.25
C VAL A 174 -18.75 -20.57 -8.41
N ARG A 175 -19.36 -20.99 -9.53
CA ARG A 175 -20.77 -20.78 -9.84
C ARG A 175 -21.32 -22.02 -10.52
N HIS A 176 -22.24 -22.69 -9.88
CA HIS A 176 -22.89 -23.92 -10.41
C HIS A 176 -21.88 -24.96 -10.90
N GLY A 177 -20.75 -25.12 -10.19
CA GLY A 177 -19.69 -26.05 -10.54
C GLY A 177 -18.68 -25.52 -11.58
N GLU A 178 -18.94 -24.38 -12.21
CA GLU A 178 -17.93 -23.72 -13.07
C GLU A 178 -16.95 -22.92 -12.20
N ILE A 179 -15.66 -23.14 -12.42
CA ILE A 179 -14.57 -22.50 -11.69
C ILE A 179 -13.86 -21.50 -12.60
N ARG A 180 -13.68 -20.26 -12.11
CA ARG A 180 -12.95 -19.20 -12.81
C ARG A 180 -11.87 -18.60 -11.93
N VAL A 181 -10.71 -18.35 -12.52
CA VAL A 181 -9.62 -17.59 -11.93
C VAL A 181 -9.40 -16.33 -12.78
N ASP A 182 -9.53 -15.15 -12.15
CA ASP A 182 -9.43 -13.86 -12.84
C ASP A 182 -10.29 -13.78 -14.11
N GLY A 183 -11.51 -14.35 -14.04
CA GLY A 183 -12.48 -14.41 -15.13
C GLY A 183 -12.29 -15.58 -16.12
N ASN A 184 -11.17 -16.28 -16.09
CA ASN A 184 -10.88 -17.40 -17.01
C ASN A 184 -11.32 -18.73 -16.43
N VAL A 185 -12.02 -19.55 -17.21
CA VAL A 185 -12.43 -20.90 -16.81
C VAL A 185 -11.20 -21.78 -16.58
N THR A 186 -11.24 -22.56 -15.50
CA THR A 186 -10.15 -23.46 -15.07
C THR A 186 -10.72 -24.70 -14.37
N THR A 187 -9.86 -25.59 -13.86
CA THR A 187 -10.27 -26.79 -13.14
C THR A 187 -9.95 -26.70 -11.64
N ALA A 188 -10.67 -27.47 -10.81
CA ALA A 188 -10.43 -27.56 -9.38
C ALA A 188 -8.98 -28.02 -9.07
N GLU A 189 -8.48 -29.00 -9.85
CA GLU A 189 -7.13 -29.53 -9.66
C GLU A 189 -6.06 -28.47 -9.90
N SER A 190 -6.25 -27.61 -10.93
CA SER A 190 -5.33 -26.53 -11.23
C SER A 190 -5.27 -25.50 -10.12
N VAL A 191 -6.45 -25.11 -9.57
CA VAL A 191 -6.53 -24.17 -8.45
C VAL A 191 -5.99 -24.80 -7.17
N ALA A 192 -6.34 -26.05 -6.86
CA ALA A 192 -5.83 -26.78 -5.70
C ALA A 192 -4.31 -26.89 -5.72
N ALA A 193 -3.70 -27.27 -6.86
CA ALA A 193 -2.27 -27.33 -7.06
C ALA A 193 -1.61 -25.96 -6.79
N ARG A 194 -2.23 -24.86 -7.23
CA ARG A 194 -1.75 -23.51 -6.94
C ARG A 194 -1.82 -23.17 -5.46
N LEU A 195 -2.93 -23.49 -4.79
CA LEU A 195 -3.12 -23.19 -3.36
C LEU A 195 -2.16 -23.98 -2.47
N VAL A 196 -1.83 -25.24 -2.83
CA VAL A 196 -0.91 -26.08 -2.04
C VAL A 196 0.57 -25.82 -2.37
N SER A 197 0.87 -25.13 -3.48
CA SER A 197 2.25 -24.81 -3.89
C SER A 197 2.94 -23.80 -2.97
N ALA A 198 2.15 -23.04 -2.19
CA ALA A 198 2.61 -22.07 -1.20
C ALA A 198 1.57 -21.96 -0.08
N ASP A 199 1.88 -21.19 0.97
CA ASP A 199 0.91 -20.90 2.04
C ASP A 199 -0.09 -19.85 1.52
N TYR A 200 -1.37 -20.23 1.31
CA TYR A 200 -2.42 -19.39 0.75
C TYR A 200 -3.57 -19.14 1.73
N LEU A 201 -4.04 -17.90 1.74
CA LEU A 201 -5.27 -17.48 2.40
C LEU A 201 -6.34 -17.19 1.34
N VAL A 202 -7.49 -17.83 1.43
CA VAL A 202 -8.68 -17.60 0.61
C VAL A 202 -9.69 -16.83 1.45
N GLN A 203 -10.12 -15.67 0.98
CA GLN A 203 -11.04 -14.78 1.69
C GLN A 203 -12.24 -14.44 0.81
N ASP A 204 -13.37 -14.06 1.40
CA ASP A 204 -14.46 -13.45 0.66
C ASP A 204 -13.93 -12.30 -0.23
N TYR A 205 -14.42 -12.25 -1.46
CA TYR A 205 -14.13 -11.13 -2.35
C TYR A 205 -14.83 -9.87 -1.84
N VAL A 206 -14.07 -8.77 -1.74
CA VAL A 206 -14.63 -7.50 -1.28
C VAL A 206 -15.36 -6.81 -2.43
N VAL A 207 -16.68 -6.67 -2.28
CA VAL A 207 -17.49 -5.86 -3.18
C VAL A 207 -17.34 -4.40 -2.76
N GLN A 208 -16.63 -3.61 -3.57
CA GLN A 208 -16.43 -2.19 -3.26
C GLN A 208 -17.68 -1.36 -3.54
N HIS A 209 -17.81 -0.22 -2.85
CA HIS A 209 -18.88 0.75 -3.06
C HIS A 209 -18.89 1.25 -4.50
N GLU A 210 -20.08 1.56 -5.05
CA GLU A 210 -20.26 1.98 -6.46
C GLU A 210 -19.38 3.16 -6.86
N ARG A 211 -19.21 4.15 -5.97
CA ARG A 211 -18.31 5.29 -6.22
C ARG A 211 -16.85 4.87 -6.39
N LEU A 212 -16.38 3.86 -5.68
CA LEU A 212 -15.03 3.32 -5.86
C LEU A 212 -14.95 2.48 -7.14
N SER A 213 -16.00 1.72 -7.46
CA SER A 213 -16.11 0.95 -8.71
C SER A 213 -16.14 1.85 -9.95
N ALA A 214 -16.73 3.05 -9.85
CA ALA A 214 -16.71 4.03 -10.93
C ALA A 214 -15.30 4.49 -11.29
N LEU A 215 -14.39 4.60 -10.30
CA LEU A 215 -12.99 4.94 -10.52
C LEU A 215 -12.21 3.80 -11.19
N CYS A 216 -12.32 2.57 -10.68
CA CYS A 216 -11.77 1.36 -11.32
C CYS A 216 -12.60 0.15 -10.91
N PRO A 217 -13.34 -0.49 -11.85
CA PRO A 217 -14.22 -1.60 -11.52
C PRO A 217 -13.51 -2.96 -11.40
N SER A 218 -12.30 -3.10 -11.94
CA SER A 218 -11.61 -4.39 -12.09
C SER A 218 -10.82 -4.82 -10.84
N CYS A 219 -10.59 -3.91 -9.89
CA CYS A 219 -9.93 -4.22 -8.62
C CYS A 219 -10.52 -3.42 -7.47
N VAL A 220 -10.25 -3.84 -6.26
CA VAL A 220 -10.61 -3.08 -5.06
C VAL A 220 -9.65 -1.90 -4.92
N ASN A 221 -10.20 -0.68 -4.96
CA ASN A 221 -9.46 0.56 -4.71
C ASN A 221 -9.42 0.80 -3.20
N THR A 222 -8.25 1.09 -2.64
CA THR A 222 -8.09 1.17 -1.19
C THR A 222 -7.72 2.57 -0.71
N LEU A 223 -8.35 2.98 0.39
CA LEU A 223 -7.85 4.09 1.19
C LEU A 223 -6.54 3.64 1.83
N ARG A 224 -5.45 4.33 1.55
CA ARG A 224 -4.19 4.23 2.29
C ARG A 224 -4.19 5.29 3.37
N LEU A 225 -4.45 4.87 4.60
CA LEU A 225 -4.42 5.71 5.80
C LEU A 225 -3.14 5.41 6.57
N HIS A 226 -2.59 6.41 7.24
CA HIS A 226 -1.38 6.22 8.05
C HIS A 226 -1.67 6.71 9.46
N THR A 227 -1.18 5.96 10.43
CA THR A 227 -1.29 6.33 11.84
C THR A 227 0.06 6.22 12.53
N VAL A 228 0.31 7.11 13.49
CA VAL A 228 1.49 7.09 14.37
C VAL A 228 1.03 7.28 15.80
N MET A 229 1.63 6.55 16.72
CA MET A 229 1.43 6.72 18.16
C MET A 229 2.53 7.62 18.70
N ASP A 230 2.15 8.66 19.43
CA ASP A 230 3.10 9.52 20.12
C ASP A 230 3.55 8.93 21.47
N GLN A 231 4.43 9.65 22.16
CA GLN A 231 4.99 9.22 23.46
C GLN A 231 3.94 9.15 24.57
N ASP A 232 2.83 9.86 24.43
CA ASP A 232 1.71 9.85 25.39
C ASP A 232 0.68 8.75 25.06
N GLY A 233 0.95 7.92 24.06
CA GLY A 233 0.06 6.85 23.60
C GLY A 233 -1.13 7.33 22.77
N LYS A 234 -1.15 8.61 22.36
CA LYS A 234 -2.17 9.13 21.47
C LYS A 234 -1.85 8.79 20.02
N VAL A 235 -2.86 8.34 19.29
CA VAL A 235 -2.74 7.97 17.87
C VAL A 235 -3.19 9.14 17.02
N HIS A 236 -2.35 9.48 16.03
CA HIS A 236 -2.58 10.54 15.04
C HIS A 236 -2.65 9.94 13.65
N ALA A 237 -3.71 10.29 12.89
CA ALA A 237 -3.81 9.98 11.47
C ALA A 237 -3.16 11.08 10.63
N PHE A 238 -2.56 10.71 9.50
CA PHE A 238 -1.91 11.67 8.59
C PHE A 238 -1.82 11.13 7.15
N GLY A 239 -1.70 12.05 6.20
CA GLY A 239 -1.39 11.78 4.80
C GLY A 239 -2.32 10.77 4.12
N PRO A 240 -3.65 10.94 4.22
CA PRO A 240 -4.58 10.00 3.61
C PRO A 240 -4.53 10.09 2.09
N LEU A 241 -4.57 8.95 1.42
CA LEU A 241 -4.66 8.91 -0.03
C LEU A 241 -5.50 7.72 -0.51
N LEU A 242 -6.06 7.84 -1.70
CA LEU A 242 -6.72 6.75 -2.40
C LEU A 242 -5.74 6.11 -3.38
N ARG A 243 -5.63 4.81 -3.34
CA ARG A 243 -4.96 4.00 -4.36
C ARG A 243 -6.02 3.51 -5.34
N ILE A 244 -5.80 3.78 -6.61
CA ILE A 244 -6.73 3.42 -7.69
C ILE A 244 -5.97 2.52 -8.66
N GLY A 245 -6.53 1.36 -8.99
CA GLY A 245 -5.92 0.44 -9.94
C GLY A 245 -6.05 0.92 -11.39
N ARG A 246 -5.62 0.09 -12.32
CA ARG A 246 -5.86 0.27 -13.76
C ARG A 246 -6.80 -0.83 -14.24
N VAL A 247 -7.65 -0.53 -15.19
CA VAL A 247 -8.54 -1.53 -15.78
C VAL A 247 -7.73 -2.71 -16.32
N GLY A 248 -8.15 -3.92 -15.92
CA GLY A 248 -7.43 -5.16 -16.23
C GLY A 248 -6.41 -5.62 -15.18
N ASN A 249 -6.09 -4.78 -14.18
CA ASN A 249 -5.27 -5.22 -13.05
C ASN A 249 -6.15 -5.79 -11.92
N ALA A 250 -5.70 -6.85 -11.27
CA ALA A 250 -6.39 -7.44 -10.12
C ALA A 250 -6.15 -6.67 -8.80
N VAL A 251 -5.24 -5.69 -8.79
CA VAL A 251 -4.85 -4.93 -7.59
C VAL A 251 -4.58 -3.45 -7.92
N ASP A 252 -4.78 -2.58 -6.96
CA ASP A 252 -4.62 -1.12 -7.04
C ASP A 252 -3.17 -0.63 -6.85
N ASN A 253 -2.19 -1.51 -7.03
CA ASN A 253 -0.81 -1.23 -6.68
C ASN A 253 -0.18 -0.13 -7.57
N TRP A 254 0.29 0.95 -6.93
CA TRP A 254 1.02 2.04 -7.59
C TRP A 254 2.25 1.55 -8.36
N ALA A 255 2.94 0.53 -7.86
CA ALA A 255 4.08 -0.09 -8.53
C ALA A 255 3.72 -0.89 -9.79
N LYS A 256 2.43 -1.11 -10.06
CA LYS A 256 1.89 -1.76 -11.26
C LYS A 256 1.16 -0.76 -12.19
N GLY A 257 1.44 0.51 -12.05
CA GLY A 257 0.86 1.58 -12.88
C GLY A 257 -0.44 2.17 -12.34
N GLY A 258 -0.86 1.81 -11.13
CA GLY A 258 -1.98 2.45 -10.44
C GLY A 258 -1.75 3.95 -10.23
N VAL A 259 -2.83 4.66 -9.94
CA VAL A 259 -2.83 6.09 -9.63
C VAL A 259 -3.02 6.29 -8.14
N ILE A 260 -2.29 7.21 -7.52
CA ILE A 260 -2.56 7.68 -6.16
C ILE A 260 -3.10 9.09 -6.19
N VAL A 261 -4.10 9.38 -5.36
CA VAL A 261 -4.72 10.71 -5.25
C VAL A 261 -4.81 11.06 -3.77
N GLY A 262 -4.36 12.25 -3.39
CA GLY A 262 -4.50 12.74 -2.02
C GLY A 262 -5.96 12.96 -1.64
N ILE A 263 -6.26 12.88 -0.34
CA ILE A 263 -7.60 13.11 0.21
C ILE A 263 -7.52 14.31 1.16
N ASP A 264 -8.47 15.22 1.06
CA ASP A 264 -8.59 16.34 1.98
C ASP A 264 -9.30 15.96 3.29
N LYS A 265 -9.36 16.90 4.23
CA LYS A 265 -9.99 16.71 5.53
C LYS A 265 -11.51 16.43 5.46
N SER A 266 -12.16 16.75 4.34
CA SER A 266 -13.58 16.48 4.14
C SER A 266 -13.86 15.12 3.46
N GLY A 267 -12.82 14.34 3.15
CA GLY A 267 -12.95 13.06 2.46
C GLY A 267 -13.07 13.19 0.96
N ARG A 268 -12.61 14.31 0.37
CA ARG A 268 -12.65 14.54 -1.08
C ARG A 268 -11.27 14.37 -1.70
N LEU A 269 -11.23 13.83 -2.90
CA LEU A 269 -9.99 13.70 -3.66
C LEU A 269 -9.45 15.08 -4.06
N PHE A 270 -8.12 15.20 -4.07
CA PHE A 270 -7.45 16.32 -4.71
C PHE A 270 -7.72 16.32 -6.22
N ASP A 271 -7.36 17.41 -6.87
CA ASP A 271 -7.53 17.59 -8.31
C ASP A 271 -6.55 16.79 -9.18
N ARG A 272 -5.45 16.29 -8.57
CA ARG A 272 -4.36 15.63 -9.28
C ARG A 272 -4.06 14.25 -8.71
N GLY A 273 -4.04 13.26 -9.59
CA GLY A 273 -3.51 11.94 -9.35
C GLY A 273 -2.06 11.84 -9.80
N VAL A 274 -1.28 10.99 -9.12
CA VAL A 274 0.16 10.80 -9.37
C VAL A 274 0.42 9.34 -9.72
N MET A 275 1.09 9.10 -10.83
CA MET A 275 1.56 7.77 -11.25
C MET A 275 3.02 7.58 -10.83
N LYS A 276 3.42 6.33 -10.62
CA LYS A 276 4.81 6.01 -10.30
C LYS A 276 5.74 6.31 -11.48
N PRO A 277 6.97 6.82 -11.25
CA PRO A 277 7.96 6.99 -12.31
C PRO A 277 8.10 5.74 -13.19
N GLY A 278 7.98 5.94 -14.51
CA GLY A 278 8.00 4.86 -15.51
C GLY A 278 6.62 4.41 -16.01
N TYR A 279 5.52 4.82 -15.32
CA TYR A 279 4.15 4.54 -15.77
C TYR A 279 3.39 5.77 -16.25
N GLY A 280 3.90 6.95 -15.96
CA GLY A 280 3.32 8.23 -16.29
C GLY A 280 3.79 9.30 -15.32
N THR A 281 3.09 10.43 -15.27
CA THR A 281 3.39 11.54 -14.36
C THR A 281 2.17 11.88 -13.51
N VAL A 282 1.41 12.88 -13.91
CA VAL A 282 0.17 13.33 -13.25
C VAL A 282 -1.00 13.22 -14.19
N THR A 283 -2.20 13.11 -13.62
CA THR A 283 -3.45 13.10 -14.34
C THR A 283 -4.53 13.77 -13.49
N VAL A 284 -5.51 14.40 -14.12
CA VAL A 284 -6.67 15.03 -13.43
C VAL A 284 -7.88 14.10 -13.39
N GLU A 285 -7.82 13.01 -14.13
CA GLU A 285 -8.86 11.99 -14.22
C GLU A 285 -8.23 10.59 -14.25
N HIS A 286 -9.03 9.59 -14.00
CA HIS A 286 -8.55 8.21 -14.12
C HIS A 286 -8.27 7.85 -15.59
N PRO A 287 -7.08 7.32 -15.94
CA PRO A 287 -6.67 7.15 -17.34
C PRO A 287 -7.54 6.21 -18.19
N ASP A 288 -8.28 5.31 -17.55
CA ASP A 288 -9.10 4.32 -18.26
C ASP A 288 -10.60 4.65 -18.20
N THR A 289 -11.09 5.17 -17.08
CA THR A 289 -12.53 5.45 -16.86
C THR A 289 -12.91 6.90 -17.05
N HIS A 290 -11.94 7.80 -17.17
CA HIS A 290 -12.10 9.25 -17.33
C HIS A 290 -12.90 9.92 -16.21
N VAL A 291 -12.98 9.28 -15.05
CA VAL A 291 -13.60 9.90 -13.86
C VAL A 291 -12.66 10.96 -13.31
N VAL A 292 -13.14 12.20 -13.24
CA VAL A 292 -12.40 13.37 -12.75
C VAL A 292 -12.23 13.28 -11.24
N PHE A 293 -11.01 13.58 -10.73
CA PHE A 293 -10.68 13.47 -9.31
C PHE A 293 -11.13 14.69 -8.50
N ALA A 294 -11.06 15.89 -9.07
CA ALA A 294 -11.31 17.13 -8.35
C ALA A 294 -12.63 17.11 -7.57
N GLY A 295 -12.51 17.14 -6.24
CA GLY A 295 -13.67 17.15 -5.34
C GLY A 295 -14.49 15.86 -5.32
N TYR A 296 -13.98 14.74 -5.88
CA TYR A 296 -14.66 13.45 -5.84
C TYR A 296 -14.79 12.98 -4.39
N GLU A 297 -16.02 12.84 -3.91
CA GLU A 297 -16.32 12.53 -2.53
C GLU A 297 -16.23 11.02 -2.27
N LEU A 298 -15.48 10.63 -1.23
CA LEU A 298 -15.33 9.25 -0.81
C LEU A 298 -16.33 8.93 0.30
N PRO A 299 -17.20 7.92 0.10
CA PRO A 299 -18.14 7.51 1.14
C PRO A 299 -17.36 6.93 2.33
N PHE A 300 -17.90 7.09 3.54
CA PHE A 300 -17.38 6.50 4.78
C PHE A 300 -15.91 6.84 5.12
N TYR A 301 -15.38 7.95 4.59
CA TYR A 301 -13.97 8.33 4.83
C TYR A 301 -13.69 8.55 6.32
N HIS A 302 -14.55 9.31 7.01
CA HIS A 302 -14.35 9.62 8.43
C HIS A 302 -14.50 8.39 9.33
N GLU A 303 -15.40 7.48 8.97
CA GLU A 303 -15.58 6.20 9.65
C GLU A 303 -14.33 5.31 9.47
N ALA A 304 -13.75 5.29 8.27
CA ALA A 304 -12.51 4.57 8.00
C ALA A 304 -11.34 5.13 8.81
N GLU A 305 -11.19 6.46 8.86
CA GLU A 305 -10.14 7.11 9.64
C GLU A 305 -10.31 6.83 11.15
N ALA A 306 -11.51 7.01 11.69
CA ALA A 306 -11.81 6.73 13.09
C ALA A 306 -11.56 5.26 13.45
N MET A 307 -11.92 4.33 12.55
CA MET A 307 -11.72 2.90 12.72
C MET A 307 -10.24 2.54 12.84
N VAL A 308 -9.37 3.03 11.95
CA VAL A 308 -7.94 2.71 12.01
C VAL A 308 -7.24 3.38 13.19
N VAL A 309 -7.66 4.57 13.61
CA VAL A 309 -7.17 5.23 14.83
C VAL A 309 -7.54 4.41 16.08
N SER A 310 -8.78 3.93 16.14
CA SER A 310 -9.24 3.08 17.25
C SER A 310 -8.48 1.76 17.29
N LEU A 311 -8.31 1.11 16.14
CA LEU A 311 -7.58 -0.16 16.05
C LEU A 311 -6.10 0.00 16.40
N HIS A 312 -5.43 1.08 15.98
CA HIS A 312 -4.03 1.30 16.31
C HIS A 312 -3.79 1.41 17.83
N ARG A 313 -4.73 1.99 18.58
CA ARG A 313 -4.65 2.03 20.05
C ARG A 313 -4.59 0.63 20.68
N LEU A 314 -5.25 -0.35 20.08
CA LEU A 314 -5.19 -1.75 20.49
C LEU A 314 -3.91 -2.46 20.01
N MET A 315 -3.29 -1.92 18.96
CA MET A 315 -2.01 -2.38 18.43
C MET A 315 -0.84 -1.51 18.95
N TYR A 316 -0.89 -1.13 20.19
CA TYR A 316 0.01 -0.17 20.86
C TYR A 316 1.50 -0.53 20.79
N ARG A 317 1.84 -1.77 20.44
CA ARG A 317 3.24 -2.21 20.21
C ARG A 317 3.78 -1.83 18.84
N ASN A 318 2.94 -1.30 17.96
CA ASN A 318 3.36 -0.72 16.69
C ASN A 318 3.51 0.80 16.87
N HIS A 319 4.66 1.35 16.49
CA HIS A 319 4.89 2.78 16.50
C HIS A 319 4.06 3.50 15.44
N SER A 320 4.02 2.93 14.23
CA SER A 320 3.25 3.48 13.11
C SER A 320 2.79 2.40 12.15
N ILE A 321 1.61 2.60 11.55
CA ILE A 321 0.98 1.62 10.66
C ILE A 321 0.45 2.33 9.42
N GLY A 322 0.69 1.75 8.24
CA GLY A 322 0.02 2.10 6.99
C GLY A 322 -1.11 1.11 6.72
N TRP A 323 -2.35 1.60 6.70
CA TRP A 323 -3.56 0.81 6.57
C TRP A 323 -4.06 0.77 5.14
N ASP A 324 -4.49 -0.40 4.67
CA ASP A 324 -5.27 -0.55 3.45
C ASP A 324 -6.73 -0.84 3.84
N VAL A 325 -7.62 0.10 3.53
CA VAL A 325 -9.05 0.02 3.87
C VAL A 325 -9.86 0.07 2.58
N ALA A 326 -10.68 -0.94 2.35
CA ALA A 326 -11.67 -0.94 1.29
C ALA A 326 -12.97 -0.29 1.77
N ILE A 327 -13.67 0.39 0.87
CA ILE A 327 -15.00 0.92 1.14
C ILE A 327 -16.04 0.05 0.43
N THR A 328 -16.92 -0.54 1.22
CA THR A 328 -18.05 -1.35 0.74
C THR A 328 -19.36 -0.57 0.81
N PRO A 329 -20.46 -1.05 0.23
CA PRO A 329 -21.80 -0.45 0.39
C PRO A 329 -22.26 -0.35 1.87
N HIS A 330 -21.63 -1.13 2.76
CA HIS A 330 -21.98 -1.22 4.18
C HIS A 330 -21.00 -0.51 5.11
N GLY A 331 -19.97 0.14 4.57
CA GLY A 331 -18.94 0.84 5.33
C GLY A 331 -17.52 0.36 5.05
N PRO A 332 -16.55 0.84 5.84
CA PRO A 332 -15.14 0.51 5.67
C PRO A 332 -14.81 -0.91 6.13
N VAL A 333 -13.88 -1.57 5.43
CA VAL A 333 -13.39 -2.92 5.72
C VAL A 333 -11.87 -2.91 5.68
N ILE A 334 -11.20 -3.35 6.74
CA ILE A 334 -9.74 -3.40 6.85
C ILE A 334 -9.21 -4.59 6.05
N ILE A 335 -8.35 -4.32 5.06
CA ILE A 335 -7.70 -5.34 4.23
C ILE A 335 -6.40 -5.80 4.84
N GLU A 336 -5.55 -4.84 5.26
CA GLU A 336 -4.25 -5.12 5.92
C GLU A 336 -3.72 -3.90 6.67
N GLY A 337 -2.82 -4.14 7.62
CA GLY A 337 -2.00 -3.13 8.27
C GLY A 337 -0.53 -3.39 7.95
N ASN A 338 0.18 -2.39 7.47
CA ASN A 338 1.58 -2.48 7.06
C ASN A 338 2.48 -1.81 8.11
N ASP A 339 3.32 -2.59 8.78
CA ASP A 339 4.34 -2.09 9.72
C ASP A 339 5.56 -1.47 9.01
N ARG A 340 5.64 -1.61 7.70
CA ARG A 340 6.70 -1.09 6.84
C ARG A 340 6.11 -0.35 5.65
N TRP A 341 5.71 0.89 5.89
CA TRP A 341 5.06 1.76 4.90
C TRP A 341 6.02 2.84 4.37
N GLU A 342 5.71 3.39 3.19
CA GLU A 342 6.55 4.37 2.50
C GLU A 342 5.96 5.77 2.58
N ILE A 343 6.79 6.76 2.96
CA ILE A 343 6.44 8.19 2.95
C ILE A 343 6.34 8.76 1.52
N SER A 344 6.92 8.07 0.53
CA SER A 344 7.03 8.57 -0.84
C SER A 344 5.69 8.85 -1.49
N MET A 345 4.70 7.97 -1.29
CA MET A 345 3.35 8.17 -1.82
C MET A 345 2.68 9.40 -1.20
N ILE A 346 2.81 9.55 0.12
CA ILE A 346 2.22 10.68 0.84
C ILE A 346 2.79 12.00 0.31
N GLN A 347 4.11 12.10 0.25
CA GLN A 347 4.77 13.33 -0.19
C GLN A 347 4.56 13.65 -1.67
N ALA A 348 4.32 12.62 -2.51
CA ALA A 348 4.01 12.84 -3.92
C ALA A 348 2.65 13.55 -4.15
N VAL A 349 1.68 13.35 -3.24
CA VAL A 349 0.34 13.94 -3.36
C VAL A 349 0.08 15.10 -2.38
N HIS A 350 0.63 15.04 -1.16
CA HIS A 350 0.41 16.07 -0.13
C HIS A 350 1.55 17.11 -0.05
N GLY A 351 2.68 16.85 -0.71
CA GLY A 351 3.87 17.71 -0.57
C GLY A 351 4.70 17.40 0.68
N PRO A 352 5.45 18.37 1.21
CA PRO A 352 6.43 18.13 2.28
C PRO A 352 5.77 17.70 3.59
N MET A 353 6.33 16.64 4.21
CA MET A 353 5.90 16.06 5.49
C MET A 353 6.94 16.26 6.61
N GLY A 354 7.78 17.26 6.50
CA GLY A 354 8.84 17.54 7.48
C GLY A 354 8.33 17.75 8.91
N HIS A 355 7.09 18.22 9.06
CA HIS A 355 6.44 18.38 10.36
C HIS A 355 6.23 17.05 11.09
N LEU A 356 6.25 15.90 10.40
CA LEU A 356 6.14 14.59 11.03
C LEU A 356 7.46 14.08 11.63
N LYS A 357 8.60 14.73 11.35
CA LYS A 357 9.93 14.24 11.77
C LYS A 357 10.03 13.99 13.27
N HIS A 358 9.33 14.79 14.08
CA HIS A 358 9.37 14.67 15.54
C HIS A 358 8.80 13.33 16.05
N TYR A 359 7.88 12.70 15.32
CA TYR A 359 7.38 11.37 15.68
C TYR A 359 8.41 10.26 15.41
N PHE A 360 9.40 10.50 14.54
CA PHE A 360 10.34 9.48 14.06
C PHE A 360 11.79 9.74 14.49
N GLN A 361 11.99 10.59 15.47
CA GLN A 361 13.31 10.89 16.03
C GLN A 361 13.82 9.84 17.01
#